data_cd141b996222edc27bb2feeec2734dd6
#
_entry.id   cd141b996222edc27bb2feeec2734dd6
#
_cell.length_a   1.000
_cell.length_b   1.000
_cell.length_c   1.000
_cell.angle_alpha   90.00
_cell.angle_beta   90.00
_cell.angle_gamma   90.00
#
_symmetry.space_group_name_H-M   'P 1'
#
loop_
_entity.id
_entity.type
_entity.pdbx_description
1 polymer ?
#
loop_
_entity_poly.entity_id
_entity_poly.type
_entity_poly.pdbx_seq_one_letter_code
_entity_poly.pdbx_strand_id
1 'polypeptide(L)'
;NEDADKFKLDIVSLTLGSAQGAGEYAAGYTVGMWIGPDDQHTSENFSLTQANIDLRVPVGTGIDLKIGYFGTVVGYEVYEYTDNAFFQRGLGFYMEPTHHTGVLASYQLTDDLGITAGLVNNGGATPNANAGGGGTAGAVTASYTTPDSLGFAGGTSVYVATVQGLDAFGTGPADFWYASIGLPTGIEGLSVDLAADWVDWEAGGDDEIYQLYASYALSEKATVNARYEFGTSDENSMTDLESVAVGITYDLWDNVMSRVEYMTTSEEGSEDDDTLAFNLIYSF
;
A
#
# COMPACT_ATOMS: atom_id res chain seq x y z
N ASN A 1 -13.93 -19.22 9.39
CA ASN A 1 -12.79 -18.41 9.83
C ASN A 1 -11.99 -19.21 10.88
N GLU A 2 -10.81 -19.75 10.51
CA GLU A 2 -9.98 -20.60 11.40
C GLU A 2 -9.38 -19.82 12.57
N ASP A 3 -9.37 -18.50 12.49
CA ASP A 3 -8.75 -17.60 13.48
C ASP A 3 -9.75 -16.96 14.45
N ALA A 4 -11.03 -17.25 14.34
CA ALA A 4 -12.04 -16.76 15.25
C ALA A 4 -11.83 -17.27 16.69
N ASP A 5 -12.15 -16.43 17.67
CA ASP A 5 -12.20 -16.75 19.11
C ASP A 5 -10.87 -17.20 19.74
N LYS A 6 -9.71 -16.80 19.19
CA LYS A 6 -8.40 -17.13 19.78
C LYS A 6 -7.44 -15.95 19.85
N PHE A 7 -6.51 -16.03 20.80
CA PHE A 7 -5.34 -15.15 20.80
C PHE A 7 -4.31 -15.66 19.79
N LYS A 8 -3.76 -14.77 19.01
CA LYS A 8 -2.80 -15.07 17.96
C LYS A 8 -1.59 -14.15 18.09
N LEU A 9 -0.40 -14.69 17.90
CA LEU A 9 0.78 -13.90 17.57
C LEU A 9 0.82 -13.80 16.04
N ASP A 10 0.70 -12.59 15.50
CA ASP A 10 0.71 -12.41 14.05
C ASP A 10 2.15 -12.39 13.54
N ILE A 11 2.86 -11.32 13.77
CA ILE A 11 4.24 -11.15 13.26
C ILE A 11 5.13 -10.41 14.26
N VAL A 12 6.44 -10.57 14.07
CA VAL A 12 7.49 -9.66 14.51
C VAL A 12 8.09 -9.04 13.26
N SER A 13 7.92 -7.72 13.07
CA SER A 13 8.54 -6.97 11.99
C SER A 13 9.86 -6.36 12.46
N LEU A 14 10.91 -6.56 11.68
CA LEU A 14 12.24 -5.99 11.93
C LEU A 14 12.70 -5.24 10.68
N THR A 15 13.04 -3.96 10.85
CA THR A 15 13.60 -3.14 9.77
C THR A 15 14.96 -2.59 10.21
N LEU A 16 15.97 -2.84 9.40
CA LEU A 16 17.32 -2.30 9.53
C LEU A 16 17.59 -1.40 8.33
N GLY A 17 18.06 -0.19 8.58
CA GLY A 17 18.32 0.73 7.48
C GLY A 17 19.19 1.90 7.85
N SER A 18 19.64 2.58 6.82
CA SER A 18 20.27 3.89 6.90
C SER A 18 19.63 4.76 5.83
N ALA A 19 19.01 5.86 6.26
CA ALA A 19 18.41 6.80 5.33
C ALA A 19 19.46 7.34 4.36
N GLN A 20 19.06 7.52 3.10
CA GLN A 20 19.85 8.25 2.12
C GLN A 20 20.06 9.70 2.60
N GLY A 21 21.31 10.15 2.64
CA GLY A 21 21.62 11.54 2.98
C GLY A 21 21.21 12.54 1.88
N ALA A 22 21.26 13.83 2.20
CA ALA A 22 20.94 14.91 1.24
C ALA A 22 22.13 15.31 0.32
N GLY A 23 23.32 14.73 0.52
CA GLY A 23 24.52 15.06 -0.24
C GLY A 23 24.52 14.52 -1.66
N GLU A 24 25.39 15.08 -2.49
CA GLU A 24 25.72 14.51 -3.80
C GLU A 24 26.25 13.07 -3.62
N TYR A 25 25.81 12.13 -4.46
CA TYR A 25 26.18 10.71 -4.40
C TYR A 25 25.86 10.06 -3.03
N ALA A 26 24.83 10.55 -2.34
CA ALA A 26 24.37 9.95 -1.10
C ALA A 26 23.84 8.54 -1.34
N ALA A 27 24.05 7.67 -0.36
CA ALA A 27 23.56 6.31 -0.38
C ALA A 27 22.78 5.98 0.91
N GLY A 28 21.81 5.12 0.79
CA GLY A 28 21.05 4.52 1.89
C GLY A 28 20.74 3.06 1.61
N TYR A 29 20.17 2.37 2.58
CA TYR A 29 19.70 1.01 2.40
C TYR A 29 18.57 0.69 3.37
N THR A 30 17.73 -0.27 3.00
CA THR A 30 16.68 -0.83 3.86
C THR A 30 16.67 -2.33 3.73
N VAL A 31 16.61 -3.04 4.86
CA VAL A 31 16.35 -4.48 4.95
C VAL A 31 15.25 -4.70 5.95
N GLY A 32 14.10 -5.17 5.48
CA GLY A 32 12.93 -5.48 6.29
C GLY A 32 12.64 -6.98 6.26
N MET A 33 12.16 -7.51 7.36
CA MET A 33 11.77 -8.91 7.47
C MET A 33 10.61 -9.10 8.45
N TRP A 34 9.74 -10.04 8.14
CA TRP A 34 8.71 -10.53 9.01
C TRP A 34 9.02 -11.93 9.51
N ILE A 35 8.69 -12.17 10.77
CA ILE A 35 8.85 -13.47 11.43
C ILE A 35 7.55 -13.74 12.17
N GLY A 36 6.85 -14.81 11.83
CA GLY A 36 5.60 -15.18 12.49
C GLY A 36 4.65 -15.97 11.60
N PRO A 37 3.57 -16.48 12.19
CA PRO A 37 2.62 -17.35 11.47
C PRO A 37 1.72 -16.61 10.46
N ASP A 38 1.66 -15.27 10.51
CA ASP A 38 0.89 -14.45 9.57
C ASP A 38 1.72 -14.02 8.33
N ASP A 39 2.89 -14.65 8.16
CA ASP A 39 3.68 -14.44 6.95
C ASP A 39 2.95 -15.04 5.73
N GLN A 40 2.38 -14.16 4.92
CA GLN A 40 1.60 -14.53 3.74
C GLN A 40 2.47 -14.98 2.55
N HIS A 41 3.79 -14.80 2.62
CA HIS A 41 4.69 -15.04 1.48
C HIS A 41 5.43 -16.36 1.55
N THR A 42 5.56 -16.98 2.72
CA THR A 42 6.25 -18.27 2.85
C THR A 42 5.55 -19.17 3.87
N SER A 43 5.64 -20.47 3.64
CA SER A 43 5.19 -21.48 4.62
C SER A 43 6.17 -21.65 5.79
N GLU A 44 7.20 -20.81 5.90
CA GLU A 44 8.33 -20.98 6.82
C GLU A 44 8.32 -19.99 8.00
N ASN A 45 7.25 -19.21 8.19
CA ASN A 45 7.15 -18.17 9.22
C ASN A 45 8.27 -17.12 9.17
N PHE A 46 8.83 -16.89 7.99
CA PHE A 46 9.86 -15.88 7.72
C PHE A 46 9.75 -15.37 6.30
N SER A 47 9.68 -14.05 6.12
CA SER A 47 9.78 -13.41 4.82
C SER A 47 10.68 -12.18 4.84
N LEU A 48 11.29 -11.92 3.70
CA LEU A 48 11.97 -10.66 3.41
C LEU A 48 10.91 -9.70 2.85
N THR A 49 10.67 -8.59 3.56
CA THR A 49 9.71 -7.57 3.12
C THR A 49 10.35 -6.46 2.31
N GLN A 50 11.62 -6.16 2.56
CA GLN A 50 12.41 -5.21 1.77
C GLN A 50 13.88 -5.59 1.79
N ALA A 51 14.58 -5.33 0.68
CA ALA A 51 16.04 -5.42 0.57
C ALA A 51 16.48 -4.51 -0.59
N ASN A 52 16.68 -3.23 -0.31
CA ASN A 52 17.06 -2.26 -1.34
C ASN A 52 18.17 -1.33 -0.90
N ILE A 53 18.81 -0.73 -1.89
CA ILE A 53 19.71 0.42 -1.75
C ILE A 53 19.07 1.63 -2.42
N ASP A 54 19.28 2.79 -1.83
CA ASP A 54 18.88 4.09 -2.33
C ASP A 54 20.13 4.89 -2.68
N LEU A 55 20.23 5.40 -3.91
CA LEU A 55 21.40 6.11 -4.41
C LEU A 55 20.97 7.44 -5.03
N ARG A 56 21.65 8.54 -4.68
CA ARG A 56 21.44 9.84 -5.33
C ARG A 56 22.45 10.07 -6.44
N VAL A 57 21.97 10.43 -7.62
CA VAL A 57 22.77 10.89 -8.76
C VAL A 57 22.55 12.40 -8.91
N PRO A 58 23.58 13.25 -8.83
CA PRO A 58 23.44 14.70 -8.79
C PRO A 58 23.21 15.30 -10.20
N VAL A 59 22.06 15.01 -10.78
CA VAL A 59 21.59 15.57 -12.06
C VAL A 59 20.35 16.41 -11.82
N GLY A 60 20.39 17.69 -12.15
CA GLY A 60 19.30 18.63 -11.89
C GLY A 60 19.04 18.80 -10.39
N THR A 61 17.82 18.50 -9.92
CA THR A 61 17.46 18.49 -8.51
C THR A 61 17.93 17.24 -7.76
N GLY A 62 18.52 16.28 -8.46
CA GLY A 62 18.94 14.97 -7.99
C GLY A 62 17.99 13.88 -8.48
N ILE A 63 18.54 12.81 -9.06
CA ILE A 63 17.80 11.59 -9.37
C ILE A 63 18.03 10.61 -8.23
N ASP A 64 16.97 10.15 -7.59
CA ASP A 64 17.04 9.13 -6.55
C ASP A 64 16.70 7.77 -7.14
N LEU A 65 17.66 6.83 -7.08
CA LEU A 65 17.51 5.47 -7.55
C LEU A 65 17.20 4.55 -6.36
N LYS A 66 16.13 3.77 -6.44
CA LYS A 66 15.84 2.64 -5.54
C LYS A 66 16.09 1.35 -6.29
N ILE A 67 16.98 0.49 -5.78
CA ILE A 67 17.44 -0.73 -6.45
C ILE A 67 17.35 -1.91 -5.49
N GLY A 68 16.64 -2.95 -5.88
CA GLY A 68 16.50 -4.17 -5.09
C GLY A 68 15.06 -4.65 -4.99
N TYR A 69 14.68 -5.17 -3.82
CA TYR A 69 13.34 -5.63 -3.48
C TYR A 69 12.67 -4.61 -2.57
N PHE A 70 11.50 -4.12 -2.96
CA PHE A 70 10.81 -3.01 -2.31
C PHE A 70 9.28 -3.11 -2.49
N GLY A 71 8.54 -2.41 -1.65
CA GLY A 71 7.07 -2.32 -1.73
C GLY A 71 6.61 -1.72 -3.06
N THR A 72 5.40 -2.08 -3.45
CA THR A 72 4.77 -1.61 -4.69
C THR A 72 4.64 -0.09 -4.74
N VAL A 73 4.39 0.43 -5.94
CA VAL A 73 4.10 1.85 -6.19
C VAL A 73 2.61 2.12 -6.39
N VAL A 74 1.78 1.09 -6.43
CA VAL A 74 0.30 1.19 -6.50
C VAL A 74 -0.29 0.87 -5.13
N GLY A 75 -1.51 1.36 -4.89
CA GLY A 75 -2.25 1.07 -3.68
C GLY A 75 -2.23 2.15 -2.61
N TYR A 76 -3.33 2.21 -1.86
CA TYR A 76 -3.48 3.09 -0.69
C TYR A 76 -2.92 2.44 0.58
N GLU A 77 -3.27 1.18 0.82
CA GLU A 77 -2.77 0.44 1.96
C GLU A 77 -1.38 -0.12 1.67
N VAL A 78 -0.48 0.01 2.64
CA VAL A 78 0.89 -0.50 2.52
C VAL A 78 1.06 -1.83 3.22
N TYR A 79 2.11 -2.57 2.89
CA TYR A 79 2.34 -3.92 3.42
C TYR A 79 2.52 -3.93 4.96
N GLU A 80 3.25 -2.96 5.53
CA GLU A 80 3.47 -2.86 6.98
C GLU A 80 2.18 -2.51 7.73
N TYR A 81 1.80 -3.32 8.72
CA TYR A 81 0.58 -3.13 9.49
C TYR A 81 0.53 -1.83 10.30
N THR A 82 1.69 -1.36 10.76
CA THR A 82 1.80 -0.13 11.56
C THR A 82 1.44 1.13 10.79
N ASP A 83 1.62 1.10 9.48
CA ASP A 83 1.49 2.25 8.59
C ASP A 83 0.07 2.38 7.98
N ASN A 84 -0.84 1.47 8.36
CA ASN A 84 -2.23 1.49 7.93
C ASN A 84 -3.17 1.88 9.07
N ALA A 85 -4.30 2.48 8.71
CA ALA A 85 -5.35 2.85 9.67
C ALA A 85 -6.03 1.62 10.31
N PHE A 86 -6.12 0.53 9.54
CA PHE A 86 -6.75 -0.73 9.92
C PHE A 86 -5.75 -1.88 9.97
N PHE A 87 -6.04 -2.88 10.80
CA PHE A 87 -5.33 -4.15 10.79
C PHE A 87 -5.81 -5.03 9.64
N GLN A 88 -7.11 -5.09 9.43
CA GLN A 88 -7.72 -5.84 8.34
C GLN A 88 -7.58 -5.05 7.03
N ARG A 89 -7.11 -5.72 5.99
CA ARG A 89 -6.91 -5.15 4.67
C ARG A 89 -8.23 -4.93 3.94
N GLY A 90 -8.25 -3.89 3.11
CA GLY A 90 -9.36 -3.58 2.23
C GLY A 90 -9.36 -4.40 0.94
N LEU A 91 -10.44 -4.27 0.18
CA LEU A 91 -10.60 -4.92 -1.12
C LEU A 91 -9.50 -4.51 -2.10
N GLY A 92 -9.16 -3.21 -2.15
CA GLY A 92 -8.10 -2.70 -3.03
C GLY A 92 -6.76 -3.37 -2.78
N PHE A 93 -6.36 -3.57 -1.52
CA PHE A 93 -5.10 -4.21 -1.19
C PHE A 93 -4.95 -5.62 -1.80
N TYR A 94 -6.04 -6.38 -1.88
CA TYR A 94 -6.00 -7.73 -2.45
C TYR A 94 -5.95 -7.77 -3.98
N MET A 95 -6.30 -6.67 -4.64
CA MET A 95 -6.16 -6.53 -6.10
C MET A 95 -4.74 -6.13 -6.52
N GLU A 96 -3.92 -5.64 -5.61
CA GLU A 96 -2.65 -5.02 -5.92
C GLU A 96 -1.46 -5.97 -5.78
N PRO A 97 -0.39 -5.77 -6.58
CA PRO A 97 0.90 -6.35 -6.27
C PRO A 97 1.44 -5.71 -4.99
N THR A 98 2.03 -6.47 -4.08
CA THR A 98 2.56 -5.94 -2.82
C THR A 98 4.02 -5.50 -2.90
N HIS A 99 4.83 -6.15 -3.74
CA HIS A 99 6.27 -5.90 -3.82
C HIS A 99 6.82 -6.09 -5.24
N HIS A 100 7.97 -5.49 -5.45
CA HIS A 100 8.72 -5.61 -6.70
C HIS A 100 10.21 -5.80 -6.46
N THR A 101 10.88 -6.51 -7.36
CA THR A 101 12.34 -6.51 -7.49
C THR A 101 12.71 -5.76 -8.75
N GLY A 102 13.50 -4.68 -8.63
CA GLY A 102 13.84 -3.90 -9.83
C GLY A 102 14.62 -2.64 -9.53
N VAL A 103 14.45 -1.65 -10.41
CA VAL A 103 15.05 -0.33 -10.31
C VAL A 103 14.01 0.74 -10.58
N LEU A 104 13.86 1.68 -9.67
CA LEU A 104 13.06 2.89 -9.83
C LEU A 104 13.97 4.11 -9.81
N ALA A 105 13.67 5.10 -10.64
CA ALA A 105 14.32 6.40 -10.68
C ALA A 105 13.29 7.48 -10.40
N SER A 106 13.46 8.24 -9.33
CA SER A 106 12.57 9.32 -8.92
C SER A 106 13.24 10.67 -9.18
N TYR A 107 12.48 11.63 -9.66
CA TYR A 107 12.94 12.97 -9.94
C TYR A 107 11.88 14.01 -9.54
N GLN A 108 12.32 15.03 -8.77
CA GLN A 108 11.47 16.16 -8.40
C GLN A 108 11.54 17.22 -9.50
N LEU A 109 10.45 17.36 -10.27
CA LEU A 109 10.36 18.33 -11.38
C LEU A 109 10.19 19.76 -10.88
N THR A 110 9.33 19.94 -9.86
CA THR A 110 9.11 21.20 -9.15
C THR A 110 8.97 20.90 -7.65
N ASP A 111 8.82 21.93 -6.80
CA ASP A 111 8.58 21.72 -5.36
C ASP A 111 7.28 20.91 -5.11
N ASP A 112 6.34 20.97 -6.04
CA ASP A 112 5.01 20.37 -5.92
C ASP A 112 4.81 19.10 -6.77
N LEU A 113 5.68 18.83 -7.75
CA LEU A 113 5.52 17.75 -8.73
C LEU A 113 6.71 16.81 -8.76
N GLY A 114 6.49 15.57 -8.39
CA GLY A 114 7.43 14.46 -8.48
C GLY A 114 7.00 13.41 -9.50
N ILE A 115 7.96 12.75 -10.12
CA ILE A 115 7.74 11.60 -11.00
C ILE A 115 8.69 10.46 -10.63
N THR A 116 8.24 9.22 -10.82
CA THR A 116 9.10 8.04 -10.73
C THR A 116 8.85 7.16 -11.94
N ALA A 117 9.90 6.55 -12.47
CA ALA A 117 9.78 5.56 -13.51
C ALA A 117 10.84 4.46 -13.32
N GLY A 118 10.53 3.24 -13.75
CA GLY A 118 11.47 2.15 -13.64
C GLY A 118 11.02 0.85 -14.29
N LEU A 119 11.85 -0.16 -14.07
CA LEU A 119 11.61 -1.51 -14.54
C LEU A 119 11.71 -2.47 -13.35
N VAL A 120 10.76 -3.37 -13.27
CA VAL A 120 10.71 -4.42 -12.26
C VAL A 120 10.59 -5.79 -12.92
N ASN A 121 10.92 -6.85 -12.21
CA ASN A 121 10.65 -8.20 -12.67
C ASN A 121 9.14 -8.37 -12.89
N ASN A 122 8.74 -9.17 -13.87
CA ASN A 122 7.33 -9.38 -14.20
C ASN A 122 6.62 -10.47 -13.38
N GLY A 123 7.24 -10.98 -12.34
CA GLY A 123 6.62 -11.95 -11.42
C GLY A 123 6.08 -11.32 -10.16
N GLY A 124 5.39 -12.12 -9.34
CA GLY A 124 4.68 -11.69 -8.14
C GLY A 124 5.56 -11.25 -6.97
N ALA A 125 4.98 -11.19 -5.80
CA ALA A 125 5.46 -10.49 -4.61
C ALA A 125 6.66 -11.09 -3.87
N THR A 126 7.26 -12.18 -4.35
CA THR A 126 8.45 -12.75 -3.72
C THR A 126 9.76 -12.20 -4.32
N PRO A 127 10.86 -12.12 -3.54
CA PRO A 127 12.13 -11.62 -4.04
C PRO A 127 12.59 -12.33 -5.32
N ASN A 128 12.97 -11.54 -6.33
CA ASN A 128 13.44 -12.02 -7.65
C ASN A 128 12.41 -12.83 -8.45
N ALA A 129 11.13 -12.79 -8.11
CA ALA A 129 10.10 -13.48 -8.86
C ALA A 129 10.06 -13.03 -10.32
N ASN A 130 9.90 -13.98 -11.21
CA ASN A 130 9.65 -13.78 -12.64
C ASN A 130 8.57 -14.76 -13.08
N ALA A 131 7.62 -14.30 -13.84
CA ALA A 131 6.65 -15.15 -14.52
C ALA A 131 7.32 -16.07 -15.56
N GLY A 132 6.66 -17.13 -15.92
CA GLY A 132 7.19 -18.19 -16.78
C GLY A 132 7.81 -17.67 -18.09
N GLY A 133 9.14 -17.75 -18.18
CA GLY A 133 9.91 -17.25 -19.34
C GLY A 133 10.77 -16.03 -19.05
N GLY A 134 10.64 -15.41 -17.89
CA GLY A 134 11.32 -14.16 -17.52
C GLY A 134 10.74 -12.95 -18.25
N GLY A 135 11.09 -11.76 -17.79
CA GLY A 135 10.64 -10.50 -18.37
C GLY A 135 10.73 -9.36 -17.38
N THR A 136 10.31 -8.19 -17.83
CA THR A 136 10.22 -6.99 -17.00
C THR A 136 8.88 -6.31 -17.20
N ALA A 137 8.34 -5.77 -16.12
CA ALA A 137 7.20 -4.87 -16.11
C ALA A 137 7.66 -3.42 -15.99
N GLY A 138 6.90 -2.49 -16.53
CA GLY A 138 7.17 -1.06 -16.44
C GLY A 138 6.39 -0.45 -15.26
N ALA A 139 7.06 0.37 -14.43
CA ALA A 139 6.42 1.12 -13.35
C ALA A 139 6.58 2.62 -13.56
N VAL A 140 5.48 3.39 -13.43
CA VAL A 140 5.49 4.86 -13.53
C VAL A 140 4.57 5.44 -12.48
N THR A 141 5.02 6.54 -11.83
CA THR A 141 4.18 7.30 -10.89
C THR A 141 4.30 8.80 -11.12
N ALA A 142 3.29 9.55 -10.71
CA ALA A 142 3.36 10.98 -10.56
C ALA A 142 2.65 11.41 -9.28
N SER A 143 3.28 12.32 -8.53
CA SER A 143 2.72 12.94 -7.32
C SER A 143 2.64 14.45 -7.49
N TYR A 144 1.52 15.05 -7.09
CA TYR A 144 1.34 16.48 -7.14
C TYR A 144 0.60 16.96 -5.90
N THR A 145 1.13 18.06 -5.30
CA THR A 145 0.45 18.74 -4.20
C THR A 145 0.10 20.15 -4.66
N THR A 146 -1.16 20.53 -4.54
CA THR A 146 -1.59 21.87 -4.94
C THR A 146 -1.01 22.92 -3.99
N PRO A 147 -0.46 24.04 -4.50
CA PRO A 147 0.07 25.09 -3.68
C PRO A 147 -1.03 25.81 -2.87
N ASP A 148 -0.68 26.28 -1.66
CA ASP A 148 -1.61 26.99 -0.75
C ASP A 148 -2.27 28.20 -1.39
N SER A 149 -1.67 28.79 -2.41
CA SER A 149 -2.23 29.92 -3.17
C SER A 149 -3.56 29.61 -3.85
N LEU A 150 -3.94 28.34 -4.01
CA LEU A 150 -5.24 27.92 -4.53
C LEU A 150 -6.39 27.96 -3.50
N GLY A 151 -6.15 28.52 -2.32
CA GLY A 151 -7.17 28.72 -1.29
C GLY A 151 -7.75 27.41 -0.78
N PHE A 152 -9.05 27.17 -0.93
CA PHE A 152 -9.70 25.96 -0.40
C PHE A 152 -9.20 24.66 -1.04
N ALA A 153 -8.57 24.70 -2.20
CA ALA A 153 -7.96 23.57 -2.86
C ALA A 153 -6.46 23.44 -2.57
N GLY A 154 -5.87 24.40 -1.83
CA GLY A 154 -4.46 24.35 -1.42
C GLY A 154 -4.22 23.16 -0.49
N GLY A 155 -3.11 22.44 -0.71
CA GLY A 155 -2.79 21.23 0.05
C GLY A 155 -3.48 19.95 -0.42
N THR A 156 -4.27 19.99 -1.52
CA THR A 156 -4.76 18.76 -2.16
C THR A 156 -3.59 17.95 -2.69
N SER A 157 -3.44 16.72 -2.25
CA SER A 157 -2.47 15.77 -2.78
C SER A 157 -3.11 14.87 -3.83
N VAL A 158 -2.41 14.66 -4.94
CA VAL A 158 -2.82 13.73 -6.00
C VAL A 158 -1.68 12.78 -6.28
N TYR A 159 -1.95 11.50 -6.32
CA TYR A 159 -0.99 10.50 -6.72
C TYR A 159 -1.60 9.57 -7.76
N VAL A 160 -0.84 9.28 -8.80
CA VAL A 160 -1.22 8.30 -9.83
C VAL A 160 -0.05 7.36 -10.07
N ALA A 161 -0.35 6.10 -10.29
CA ALA A 161 0.65 5.07 -10.53
C ALA A 161 0.14 4.02 -11.50
N THR A 162 1.08 3.35 -12.17
CA THR A 162 0.80 2.16 -12.98
C THR A 162 1.98 1.21 -12.93
N VAL A 163 1.66 -0.09 -12.97
CA VAL A 163 2.63 -1.16 -13.22
C VAL A 163 2.08 -2.02 -14.34
N GLN A 164 2.79 -2.11 -15.47
CA GLN A 164 2.29 -2.72 -16.69
C GLN A 164 3.08 -3.97 -17.08
N GLY A 165 2.36 -5.01 -17.50
CA GLY A 165 2.93 -6.28 -17.91
C GLY A 165 3.39 -7.16 -16.74
N LEU A 166 2.77 -7.02 -15.56
CA LEU A 166 3.11 -7.77 -14.34
C LEU A 166 2.20 -8.99 -14.17
N ASP A 167 2.77 -10.18 -14.05
CA ASP A 167 2.07 -11.39 -13.62
C ASP A 167 2.21 -11.56 -12.09
N ALA A 168 1.49 -10.73 -11.34
CA ALA A 168 1.59 -10.68 -9.89
C ALA A 168 1.06 -11.94 -9.21
N PHE A 169 0.04 -12.57 -9.79
CA PHE A 169 -0.71 -13.66 -9.18
C PHE A 169 -0.52 -15.02 -9.88
N GLY A 170 0.26 -15.08 -10.97
CA GLY A 170 0.50 -16.30 -11.74
C GLY A 170 -0.67 -16.69 -12.67
N THR A 171 -1.57 -15.76 -12.94
CA THR A 171 -2.74 -15.92 -13.82
C THR A 171 -2.49 -15.39 -15.24
N GLY A 172 -1.34 -14.80 -15.47
CA GLY A 172 -0.93 -14.12 -16.69
C GLY A 172 -0.67 -12.63 -16.45
N PRO A 173 -0.09 -11.93 -17.43
CA PRO A 173 0.19 -10.50 -17.29
C PRO A 173 -1.08 -9.67 -17.13
N ALA A 174 -0.95 -8.61 -16.32
CA ALA A 174 -1.97 -7.59 -16.13
C ALA A 174 -1.35 -6.21 -16.06
N ASP A 175 -2.15 -5.20 -16.36
CA ASP A 175 -1.82 -3.79 -16.21
C ASP A 175 -2.56 -3.23 -15.00
N PHE A 176 -1.80 -2.78 -13.99
CA PHE A 176 -2.31 -2.21 -12.75
C PHE A 176 -2.28 -0.70 -12.83
N TRP A 177 -3.38 -0.05 -12.47
CA TRP A 177 -3.54 1.39 -12.40
C TRP A 177 -4.06 1.79 -11.03
N TYR A 178 -3.51 2.85 -10.50
CA TYR A 178 -3.89 3.41 -9.20
C TYR A 178 -4.00 4.93 -9.27
N ALA A 179 -4.98 5.50 -8.59
CA ALA A 179 -5.06 6.93 -8.37
C ALA A 179 -5.58 7.23 -6.97
N SER A 180 -5.03 8.24 -6.32
CA SER A 180 -5.56 8.75 -5.05
C SER A 180 -5.54 10.27 -4.98
N ILE A 181 -6.43 10.80 -4.15
CA ILE A 181 -6.54 12.22 -3.86
C ILE A 181 -6.80 12.42 -2.36
N GLY A 182 -5.87 13.11 -1.69
CA GLY A 182 -6.03 13.57 -0.31
C GLY A 182 -6.62 14.97 -0.29
N LEU A 183 -7.74 15.13 0.41
CA LEU A 183 -8.52 16.36 0.42
C LEU A 183 -8.16 17.26 1.61
N PRO A 184 -7.92 18.57 1.39
CA PRO A 184 -7.80 19.53 2.48
C PRO A 184 -9.18 19.78 3.09
N THR A 185 -9.46 19.19 4.24
CA THR A 185 -10.79 19.27 4.88
C THR A 185 -11.05 20.63 5.55
N GLY A 186 -10.00 21.38 5.90
CA GLY A 186 -10.10 22.59 6.71
C GLY A 186 -10.54 22.32 8.15
N ILE A 187 -10.68 21.05 8.54
CA ILE A 187 -11.03 20.63 9.91
C ILE A 187 -9.80 20.01 10.55
N GLU A 188 -9.35 20.60 11.67
CA GLU A 188 -8.20 20.09 12.40
C GLU A 188 -8.43 18.64 12.84
N GLY A 189 -7.46 17.78 12.59
CA GLY A 189 -7.50 16.37 12.94
C GLY A 189 -8.30 15.48 12.00
N LEU A 190 -8.97 16.02 10.96
CA LEU A 190 -9.70 15.23 9.97
C LEU A 190 -8.86 15.08 8.69
N SER A 191 -8.59 13.85 8.27
CA SER A 191 -8.13 13.50 6.92
C SER A 191 -9.23 12.78 6.16
N VAL A 192 -9.31 13.03 4.85
CA VAL A 192 -10.21 12.35 3.92
C VAL A 192 -9.44 12.08 2.64
N ASP A 193 -9.39 10.83 2.23
CA ASP A 193 -8.72 10.38 1.04
C ASP A 193 -9.67 9.54 0.19
N LEU A 194 -9.58 9.72 -1.12
CA LEU A 194 -10.24 8.90 -2.13
C LEU A 194 -9.17 8.14 -2.90
N ALA A 195 -9.41 6.88 -3.18
CA ALA A 195 -8.52 6.08 -4.00
C ALA A 195 -9.32 5.20 -4.97
N ALA A 196 -8.67 4.75 -6.01
CA ALA A 196 -9.23 3.81 -6.96
C ALA A 196 -8.13 2.96 -7.58
N ASP A 197 -8.44 1.68 -7.75
CA ASP A 197 -7.62 0.67 -8.40
C ASP A 197 -8.35 0.12 -9.60
N TRP A 198 -7.61 -0.10 -10.68
CA TRP A 198 -8.07 -0.77 -11.89
C TRP A 198 -7.03 -1.78 -12.33
N VAL A 199 -7.48 -2.97 -12.68
CA VAL A 199 -6.64 -4.03 -13.20
C VAL A 199 -7.23 -4.50 -14.53
N ASP A 200 -6.41 -4.44 -15.59
CA ASP A 200 -6.74 -4.97 -16.93
C ASP A 200 -5.98 -6.29 -17.12
N TRP A 201 -6.71 -7.40 -17.14
CA TRP A 201 -6.14 -8.74 -17.27
C TRP A 201 -5.95 -9.09 -18.75
N GLU A 202 -4.72 -9.41 -19.19
CA GLU A 202 -4.46 -9.81 -20.59
C GLU A 202 -5.28 -11.04 -21.01
N ALA A 203 -5.64 -11.90 -20.05
CA ALA A 203 -6.52 -13.05 -20.27
C ALA A 203 -7.99 -12.67 -20.51
N GLY A 204 -8.34 -11.39 -20.32
CA GLY A 204 -9.68 -10.81 -20.44
C GLY A 204 -10.37 -10.62 -19.09
N GLY A 205 -11.14 -9.56 -18.99
CA GLY A 205 -11.79 -9.08 -17.78
C GLY A 205 -11.03 -7.92 -17.13
N ASP A 206 -11.76 -7.11 -16.40
CA ASP A 206 -11.26 -5.95 -15.69
C ASP A 206 -11.76 -6.00 -14.25
N ASP A 207 -10.91 -5.61 -13.30
CA ASP A 207 -11.32 -5.40 -11.91
C ASP A 207 -11.18 -3.92 -11.56
N GLU A 208 -12.14 -3.41 -10.79
CA GLU A 208 -12.10 -2.03 -10.31
C GLU A 208 -12.61 -1.91 -8.88
N ILE A 209 -11.89 -1.17 -8.05
CA ILE A 209 -12.29 -0.84 -6.68
C ILE A 209 -12.14 0.65 -6.45
N TYR A 210 -13.19 1.25 -5.88
CA TYR A 210 -13.21 2.65 -5.44
C TYR A 210 -13.24 2.69 -3.93
N GLN A 211 -12.43 3.58 -3.33
CA GLN A 211 -12.16 3.59 -1.90
C GLN A 211 -12.32 5.00 -1.33
N LEU A 212 -12.92 5.09 -0.16
CA LEU A 212 -12.99 6.29 0.67
C LEU A 212 -12.40 5.97 2.03
N TYR A 213 -11.40 6.73 2.44
CA TYR A 213 -10.80 6.68 3.77
C TYR A 213 -11.08 7.98 4.51
N ALA A 214 -11.40 7.89 5.79
CA ALA A 214 -11.53 9.03 6.67
C ALA A 214 -10.93 8.70 8.03
N SER A 215 -10.13 9.61 8.58
CA SER A 215 -9.56 9.48 9.92
C SER A 215 -9.74 10.77 10.68
N TYR A 216 -10.18 10.67 11.94
CA TYR A 216 -10.38 11.82 12.80
C TYR A 216 -9.67 11.64 14.14
N ALA A 217 -8.71 12.53 14.42
CA ALA A 217 -8.00 12.56 15.70
C ALA A 217 -8.93 13.13 16.80
N LEU A 218 -9.42 12.25 17.67
CA LEU A 218 -10.22 12.64 18.84
C LEU A 218 -9.37 13.29 19.93
N SER A 219 -8.10 12.90 20.01
CA SER A 219 -7.10 13.41 20.95
C SER A 219 -5.69 13.06 20.42
N GLU A 220 -4.65 13.48 21.14
CA GLU A 220 -3.25 13.09 20.85
C GLU A 220 -3.02 11.57 20.87
N LYS A 221 -3.93 10.79 21.49
CA LYS A 221 -3.80 9.34 21.67
C LYS A 221 -4.85 8.51 20.95
N ALA A 222 -5.92 9.13 20.44
CA ALA A 222 -7.06 8.41 19.91
C ALA A 222 -7.46 8.92 18.54
N THR A 223 -7.57 8.02 17.59
CA THR A 223 -8.03 8.30 16.22
C THR A 223 -9.15 7.33 15.85
N VAL A 224 -10.26 7.86 15.35
CA VAL A 224 -11.33 7.07 14.73
C VAL A 224 -11.09 7.00 13.25
N ASN A 225 -11.20 5.80 12.66
CA ASN A 225 -10.99 5.52 11.27
C ASN A 225 -12.26 4.93 10.64
N ALA A 226 -12.53 5.28 9.40
CA ALA A 226 -13.57 4.70 8.57
C ALA A 226 -13.02 4.43 7.17
N ARG A 227 -13.42 3.29 6.58
CA ARG A 227 -13.14 2.93 5.19
C ARG A 227 -14.43 2.43 4.56
N TYR A 228 -14.68 2.85 3.33
CA TYR A 228 -15.74 2.33 2.48
C TYR A 228 -15.15 1.99 1.12
N GLU A 229 -15.42 0.82 0.63
CA GLU A 229 -14.93 0.33 -0.65
C GLU A 229 -16.07 -0.33 -1.42
N PHE A 230 -16.07 -0.15 -2.74
CA PHE A 230 -17.00 -0.82 -3.63
C PHE A 230 -16.37 -0.99 -5.01
N GLY A 231 -16.78 -1.99 -5.73
CA GLY A 231 -16.29 -2.23 -7.08
C GLY A 231 -16.80 -3.52 -7.68
N THR A 232 -16.18 -3.92 -8.77
CA THR A 232 -16.52 -5.14 -9.52
C THR A 232 -15.27 -5.95 -9.80
N SER A 233 -15.43 -7.28 -9.87
CA SER A 233 -14.38 -8.20 -10.31
C SER A 233 -14.92 -9.15 -11.37
N ASP A 234 -14.27 -9.16 -12.53
CA ASP A 234 -14.60 -10.06 -13.63
C ASP A 234 -14.02 -11.47 -13.43
N GLU A 235 -13.07 -11.65 -12.52
CA GLU A 235 -12.46 -12.96 -12.23
C GLU A 235 -13.52 -13.99 -11.80
N ASN A 236 -14.61 -13.54 -11.17
CA ASN A 236 -15.73 -14.37 -10.70
C ASN A 236 -17.08 -14.08 -11.40
N SER A 237 -17.09 -13.56 -12.62
CA SER A 237 -18.31 -13.27 -13.40
C SER A 237 -19.03 -11.98 -13.03
N MET A 238 -18.31 -10.84 -12.93
CA MET A 238 -18.86 -9.52 -12.63
C MET A 238 -19.57 -9.46 -11.27
N THR A 239 -18.88 -9.87 -10.22
CA THR A 239 -19.42 -9.84 -8.88
C THR A 239 -19.27 -8.45 -8.28
N ASP A 240 -20.37 -7.85 -7.81
CA ASP A 240 -20.33 -6.60 -7.05
C ASP A 240 -19.73 -6.85 -5.66
N LEU A 241 -18.72 -6.07 -5.32
CA LEU A 241 -18.00 -6.12 -4.04
C LEU A 241 -18.27 -4.84 -3.25
N GLU A 242 -18.50 -4.97 -1.95
CA GLU A 242 -18.64 -3.84 -1.04
C GLU A 242 -17.97 -4.17 0.30
N SER A 243 -17.25 -3.21 0.89
CA SER A 243 -16.67 -3.35 2.22
C SER A 243 -16.81 -2.07 3.02
N VAL A 244 -17.17 -2.21 4.29
CA VAL A 244 -17.19 -1.12 5.26
C VAL A 244 -16.35 -1.52 6.46
N ALA A 245 -15.41 -0.67 6.85
CA ALA A 245 -14.68 -0.83 8.09
C ALA A 245 -14.76 0.44 8.95
N VAL A 246 -14.92 0.25 10.25
CA VAL A 246 -14.82 1.32 11.24
C VAL A 246 -13.96 0.85 12.39
N GLY A 247 -13.12 1.73 12.92
CA GLY A 247 -12.23 1.35 14.00
C GLY A 247 -11.73 2.52 14.81
N ILE A 248 -11.10 2.20 15.92
CA ILE A 248 -10.41 3.16 16.77
C ILE A 248 -8.98 2.65 17.00
N THR A 249 -8.01 3.53 16.75
CA THR A 249 -6.62 3.36 17.15
C THR A 249 -6.38 4.15 18.42
N TYR A 250 -5.73 3.54 19.41
CA TYR A 250 -5.44 4.16 20.69
C TYR A 250 -4.04 3.84 21.20
N ASP A 251 -3.24 4.87 21.51
CA ASP A 251 -1.92 4.74 22.12
C ASP A 251 -2.07 4.44 23.62
N LEU A 252 -2.04 3.15 23.94
CA LEU A 252 -2.28 2.64 25.31
C LEU A 252 -1.18 3.08 26.26
N TRP A 253 0.07 2.87 25.86
CA TRP A 253 1.29 3.28 26.57
C TRP A 253 2.33 3.77 25.56
N ASP A 254 3.44 4.28 26.06
CA ASP A 254 4.59 4.57 25.21
C ASP A 254 4.97 3.32 24.41
N ASN A 255 5.08 3.46 23.09
CA ASN A 255 5.38 2.38 22.15
C ASN A 255 4.34 1.25 22.07
N VAL A 256 3.15 1.40 22.65
CA VAL A 256 2.08 0.39 22.56
C VAL A 256 0.83 1.02 21.93
N MET A 257 0.53 0.61 20.72
CA MET A 257 -0.69 0.95 20.00
C MET A 257 -1.70 -0.21 20.09
N SER A 258 -2.96 0.13 20.28
CA SER A 258 -4.07 -0.81 20.20
C SER A 258 -5.05 -0.39 19.12
N ARG A 259 -5.71 -1.36 18.49
CA ARG A 259 -6.81 -1.13 17.56
C ARG A 259 -7.98 -2.03 17.91
N VAL A 260 -9.18 -1.50 17.76
CA VAL A 260 -10.43 -2.25 17.73
C VAL A 260 -11.11 -1.86 16.43
N GLU A 261 -11.47 -2.81 15.62
CA GLU A 261 -12.10 -2.58 14.32
C GLU A 261 -13.20 -3.59 14.04
N TYR A 262 -14.24 -3.12 13.38
CA TYR A 262 -15.29 -3.93 12.79
C TYR A 262 -15.26 -3.74 11.28
N MET A 263 -15.32 -4.83 10.54
CA MET A 263 -15.39 -4.84 9.10
C MET A 263 -16.50 -5.77 8.65
N THR A 264 -17.28 -5.34 7.68
CA THR A 264 -18.20 -6.18 6.93
C THR A 264 -17.84 -6.13 5.46
N THR A 265 -17.87 -7.29 4.81
CA THR A 265 -17.63 -7.40 3.37
C THR A 265 -18.77 -8.19 2.77
N SER A 266 -19.37 -7.66 1.71
CA SER A 266 -20.41 -8.31 0.93
C SER A 266 -19.96 -8.54 -0.51
N GLU A 267 -20.39 -9.66 -1.06
CA GLU A 267 -20.18 -10.08 -2.42
C GLU A 267 -21.53 -10.55 -2.97
N GLU A 268 -21.89 -10.13 -4.19
CA GLU A 268 -23.16 -10.50 -4.79
C GLU A 268 -23.35 -12.03 -4.82
N GLY A 269 -24.44 -12.50 -4.21
CA GLY A 269 -24.77 -13.93 -4.16
C GLY A 269 -24.13 -14.71 -3.01
N SER A 270 -23.34 -14.09 -2.17
CA SER A 270 -22.75 -14.65 -0.95
C SER A 270 -23.42 -14.10 0.31
N GLU A 271 -23.18 -14.73 1.46
CA GLU A 271 -23.52 -14.14 2.77
C GLU A 271 -22.43 -13.11 3.16
N ASP A 272 -22.83 -12.05 3.85
CA ASP A 272 -21.90 -11.04 4.34
C ASP A 272 -20.89 -11.67 5.33
N ASP A 273 -19.63 -11.28 5.25
CA ASP A 273 -18.58 -11.67 6.20
C ASP A 273 -18.33 -10.52 7.19
N ASP A 274 -18.69 -10.76 8.45
CA ASP A 274 -18.55 -9.80 9.53
C ASP A 274 -17.36 -10.18 10.42
N THR A 275 -16.45 -9.24 10.64
CA THR A 275 -15.28 -9.46 11.49
C THR A 275 -15.13 -8.35 12.53
N LEU A 276 -14.91 -8.75 13.78
CA LEU A 276 -14.48 -7.85 14.86
C LEU A 276 -13.04 -8.24 15.24
N ALA A 277 -12.11 -7.33 15.07
CA ALA A 277 -10.71 -7.55 15.40
C ALA A 277 -10.23 -6.63 16.51
N PHE A 278 -9.34 -7.16 17.34
CA PHE A 278 -8.57 -6.40 18.32
C PHE A 278 -7.10 -6.77 18.20
N ASN A 279 -6.23 -5.79 18.05
CA ASN A 279 -4.80 -6.03 18.03
C ASN A 279 -4.02 -5.11 18.96
N LEU A 280 -2.81 -5.55 19.33
CA LEU A 280 -1.81 -4.77 20.04
C LEU A 280 -0.51 -4.82 19.27
N ILE A 281 0.11 -3.66 19.11
CA ILE A 281 1.41 -3.53 18.46
C ILE A 281 2.36 -2.87 19.44
N TYR A 282 3.51 -3.50 19.67
CA TYR A 282 4.61 -2.92 20.44
C TYR A 282 5.75 -2.56 19.48
N SER A 283 6.17 -1.31 19.51
CA SER A 283 7.32 -0.80 18.74
C SER A 283 8.51 -0.54 19.66
N PHE A 284 9.74 -0.85 19.25
CA PHE A 284 10.95 -0.71 20.08
C PHE A 284 12.13 -0.09 19.29
#